data_30d59814dd967d57033d78e38139259c
#
_entry.id   30d59814dd967d57033d78e38139259c
#
_cell.length_a   1.000
_cell.length_b   1.000
_cell.length_c   1.000
_cell.angle_alpha   90.00
_cell.angle_beta   90.00
_cell.angle_gamma   90.00
#
_symmetry.space_group_name_H-M   'P 1'
#
loop_
_entity.id
_entity.type
_entity.pdbx_description
1 polymer ?
#
loop_
_entity_poly.entity_id
_entity_poly.type
_entity_poly.pdbx_seq_one_letter_code
_entity_poly.pdbx_strand_id
1 'polypeptide(L)'
;MPDTQRPMAVTLQVVSIVLFTFIGYLNIGIPLAVLPGYVHSQLGYGAVIAGLVISVQYLATLLSRPYAGKIIDNLGSKRAVLIGLVGCGLSGVFMLLAAWFSSLPAFSLVCLLIGRLVLGSAESLVGSGAIGWGIGRVGAANTAKVISWNGIASYGALAVGAPLGVLLVSHFGLWSMGVSIILLAVVGVLLAWNKEAAPIVAGVRLPFMNVLGRVLPHGCALALGSIGFGTIATFITLYYTTQHWDNAVWALSLFGASFIGARLLFGNLINRIGGFRVAIA
;
A
#
# COMPACT_ATOMS: atom_id res chain seq x y z
N MET A 1 -34.90 13.29 -7.69
CA MET A 1 -34.94 12.08 -6.85
C MET A 1 -33.54 11.51 -6.84
N PRO A 2 -32.84 11.28 -5.72
CA PRO A 2 -31.55 10.65 -5.72
C PRO A 2 -31.74 9.22 -6.21
N ASP A 3 -30.99 8.88 -7.25
CA ASP A 3 -30.94 7.57 -7.87
C ASP A 3 -30.49 6.55 -6.81
N THR A 4 -31.43 5.76 -6.28
CA THR A 4 -31.15 4.71 -5.30
C THR A 4 -30.47 3.56 -6.01
N GLN A 5 -29.19 3.75 -6.31
CA GLN A 5 -28.37 2.67 -6.86
C GLN A 5 -28.49 1.45 -5.95
N ARG A 6 -28.81 0.30 -6.54
CA ARG A 6 -28.91 -0.96 -5.80
C ARG A 6 -27.63 -1.18 -4.98
N PRO A 7 -27.73 -1.56 -3.68
CA PRO A 7 -26.54 -1.70 -2.80
C PRO A 7 -25.43 -2.58 -3.37
N MET A 8 -25.79 -3.57 -4.19
CA MET A 8 -24.87 -4.47 -4.89
C MET A 8 -24.07 -3.72 -5.99
N ALA A 9 -24.71 -2.85 -6.77
CA ALA A 9 -24.06 -2.10 -7.83
C ALA A 9 -23.01 -1.14 -7.26
N VAL A 10 -23.33 -0.45 -6.15
CA VAL A 10 -22.40 0.41 -5.43
C VAL A 10 -21.18 -0.40 -4.95
N THR A 11 -21.41 -1.61 -4.38
CA THR A 11 -20.29 -2.46 -3.92
C THR A 11 -19.38 -2.88 -5.07
N LEU A 12 -19.95 -3.34 -6.18
CA LEU A 12 -19.17 -3.74 -7.36
C LEU A 12 -18.35 -2.57 -7.91
N GLN A 13 -18.92 -1.37 -7.94
CA GLN A 13 -18.24 -0.17 -8.39
C GLN A 13 -17.07 0.18 -7.46
N VAL A 14 -17.27 0.12 -6.14
CA VAL A 14 -16.21 0.34 -5.15
C VAL A 14 -15.11 -0.71 -5.32
N VAL A 15 -15.44 -1.99 -5.36
CA VAL A 15 -14.47 -3.09 -5.50
C VAL A 15 -13.64 -2.92 -6.78
N SER A 16 -14.28 -2.53 -7.88
CA SER A 16 -13.59 -2.33 -9.16
C SER A 16 -12.58 -1.17 -9.14
N ILE A 17 -12.71 -0.21 -8.20
CA ILE A 17 -11.77 0.91 -8.05
C ILE A 17 -10.70 0.59 -7.00
N VAL A 18 -11.07 -0.03 -5.88
CA VAL A 18 -10.08 -0.41 -4.87
C VAL A 18 -9.17 -1.56 -5.32
N LEU A 19 -9.50 -2.22 -6.44
CA LEU A 19 -8.59 -3.13 -7.13
C LEU A 19 -7.24 -2.47 -7.46
N PHE A 20 -7.21 -1.17 -7.76
CA PHE A 20 -5.96 -0.44 -8.00
C PHE A 20 -5.15 -0.28 -6.73
N THR A 21 -5.80 -0.11 -5.58
CA THR A 21 -5.13 -0.18 -4.28
C THR A 21 -4.54 -1.58 -4.05
N PHE A 22 -5.31 -2.63 -4.34
CA PHE A 22 -4.81 -4.01 -4.22
C PHE A 22 -3.56 -4.22 -5.08
N ILE A 23 -3.57 -3.81 -6.35
CA ILE A 23 -2.41 -3.89 -7.25
C ILE A 23 -1.23 -3.07 -6.70
N GLY A 24 -1.45 -1.84 -6.26
CA GLY A 24 -0.40 -0.99 -5.68
C GLY A 24 0.23 -1.62 -4.44
N TYR A 25 -0.59 -2.18 -3.54
CA TYR A 25 -0.10 -2.82 -2.32
C TYR A 25 0.50 -4.22 -2.54
N LEU A 26 0.16 -4.93 -3.62
CA LEU A 26 0.91 -6.13 -4.04
C LEU A 26 2.37 -5.81 -4.35
N ASN A 27 2.64 -4.65 -4.96
CA ASN A 27 4.01 -4.20 -5.23
C ASN A 27 4.81 -3.93 -3.94
N ILE A 28 4.13 -3.71 -2.80
CA ILE A 28 4.73 -3.62 -1.48
C ILE A 28 4.87 -5.01 -0.87
N GLY A 29 3.80 -5.81 -0.92
CA GLY A 29 3.71 -7.12 -0.28
C GLY A 29 4.67 -8.15 -0.85
N ILE A 30 4.86 -8.19 -2.18
CA ILE A 30 5.75 -9.14 -2.85
C ILE A 30 7.19 -9.08 -2.30
N PRO A 31 7.86 -7.92 -2.22
CA PRO A 31 9.21 -7.86 -1.69
C PRO A 31 9.29 -7.85 -0.16
N LEU A 32 8.18 -7.66 0.56
CA LEU A 32 8.18 -7.43 2.00
C LEU A 32 8.82 -8.57 2.81
N ALA A 33 8.49 -9.83 2.45
CA ALA A 33 9.01 -11.00 3.15
C ALA A 33 10.46 -11.37 2.74
N VAL A 34 10.90 -10.96 1.55
CA VAL A 34 12.18 -11.38 0.96
C VAL A 34 13.29 -10.35 1.19
N LEU A 35 12.96 -9.07 1.06
CA LEU A 35 13.98 -8.00 1.08
C LEU A 35 14.83 -7.94 2.35
N PRO A 36 14.27 -8.09 3.56
CA PRO A 36 15.12 -8.06 4.75
C PRO A 36 16.20 -9.14 4.73
N GLY A 37 15.84 -10.36 4.32
CA GLY A 37 16.77 -11.47 4.15
C GLY A 37 17.81 -11.22 3.05
N TYR A 38 17.39 -10.66 1.91
CA TYR A 38 18.29 -10.29 0.83
C TYR A 38 19.35 -9.28 1.27
N VAL A 39 18.93 -8.20 1.92
CA VAL A 39 19.84 -7.15 2.39
C VAL A 39 20.78 -7.68 3.47
N HIS A 40 20.27 -8.50 4.39
CA HIS A 40 21.05 -9.03 5.48
C HIS A 40 22.01 -10.15 5.04
N SER A 41 21.49 -11.18 4.37
CA SER A 41 22.24 -12.41 4.12
C SER A 41 23.01 -12.40 2.80
N GLN A 42 22.48 -11.73 1.74
CA GLN A 42 23.14 -11.74 0.43
C GLN A 42 24.01 -10.50 0.20
N LEU A 43 23.54 -9.30 0.62
CA LEU A 43 24.35 -8.09 0.51
C LEU A 43 25.30 -7.89 1.70
N GLY A 44 25.18 -8.65 2.78
CA GLY A 44 26.07 -8.61 3.96
C GLY A 44 25.84 -7.42 4.89
N TYR A 45 24.71 -6.69 4.78
CA TYR A 45 24.42 -5.57 5.66
C TYR A 45 23.70 -6.03 6.95
N GLY A 46 23.85 -5.24 8.02
CA GLY A 46 23.18 -5.51 9.30
C GLY A 46 21.65 -5.34 9.24
N ALA A 47 20.96 -5.89 10.26
CA ALA A 47 19.51 -5.80 10.39
C ALA A 47 18.96 -4.35 10.39
N VAL A 48 19.76 -3.39 10.88
CA VAL A 48 19.41 -1.96 10.87
C VAL A 48 19.25 -1.44 9.43
N ILE A 49 20.18 -1.79 8.54
CA ILE A 49 20.11 -1.40 7.11
C ILE A 49 18.93 -2.12 6.43
N ALA A 50 18.69 -3.38 6.74
CA ALA A 50 17.53 -4.12 6.24
C ALA A 50 16.20 -3.44 6.66
N GLY A 51 16.10 -3.02 7.91
CA GLY A 51 14.95 -2.25 8.40
C GLY A 51 14.83 -0.87 7.73
N LEU A 52 15.95 -0.19 7.49
CA LEU A 52 15.98 1.11 6.82
C LEU A 52 15.44 1.01 5.37
N VAL A 53 15.80 -0.03 4.62
CA VAL A 53 15.28 -0.28 3.26
C VAL A 53 13.75 -0.40 3.25
N ILE A 54 13.16 -1.00 4.27
CA ILE A 54 11.70 -1.06 4.40
C ILE A 54 11.12 0.29 4.85
N SER A 55 11.73 0.90 5.87
CA SER A 55 11.20 2.11 6.52
C SER A 55 11.22 3.34 5.61
N VAL A 56 12.23 3.47 4.74
CA VAL A 56 12.37 4.61 3.81
C VAL A 56 11.17 4.75 2.87
N GLN A 57 10.52 3.65 2.49
CA GLN A 57 9.29 3.67 1.71
C GLN A 57 8.17 4.37 2.47
N TYR A 58 7.94 4.01 3.74
CA TYR A 58 6.88 4.61 4.55
C TYR A 58 7.13 6.08 4.82
N LEU A 59 8.39 6.46 5.00
CA LEU A 59 8.78 7.87 5.10
C LEU A 59 8.45 8.63 3.81
N ALA A 60 8.79 8.06 2.65
CA ALA A 60 8.45 8.64 1.35
C ALA A 60 6.93 8.77 1.15
N THR A 61 6.17 7.74 1.55
CA THR A 61 4.69 7.77 1.54
C THR A 61 4.16 8.93 2.37
N LEU A 62 4.67 9.10 3.60
CA LEU A 62 4.25 10.19 4.50
C LEU A 62 4.55 11.55 3.90
N LEU A 63 5.78 11.78 3.45
CA LEU A 63 6.23 13.07 2.91
C LEU A 63 5.57 13.42 1.58
N SER A 64 5.19 12.43 0.77
CA SER A 64 4.53 12.66 -0.52
C SER A 64 3.01 12.87 -0.41
N ARG A 65 2.36 12.58 0.74
CA ARG A 65 0.91 12.75 0.92
C ARG A 65 0.37 14.14 0.55
N PRO A 66 1.00 15.26 0.96
CA PRO A 66 0.53 16.60 0.57
C PRO A 66 0.59 16.84 -0.95
N TYR A 67 1.61 16.29 -1.61
CA TYR A 67 1.76 16.38 -3.07
C TYR A 67 0.74 15.52 -3.80
N ALA A 68 0.49 14.30 -3.29
CA ALA A 68 -0.56 13.42 -3.81
C ALA A 68 -1.94 14.10 -3.72
N GLY A 69 -2.25 14.76 -2.60
CA GLY A 69 -3.47 15.54 -2.45
C GLY A 69 -3.59 16.63 -3.52
N LYS A 70 -2.53 17.43 -3.73
CA LYS A 70 -2.51 18.48 -4.78
C LYS A 70 -2.72 17.90 -6.19
N ILE A 71 -2.12 16.75 -6.49
CA ILE A 71 -2.28 16.09 -7.79
C ILE A 71 -3.73 15.61 -7.97
N ILE A 72 -4.33 15.01 -6.94
CA ILE A 72 -5.73 14.57 -6.95
C ILE A 72 -6.67 15.75 -7.19
N ASP A 73 -6.45 16.85 -6.48
CA ASP A 73 -7.30 18.06 -6.59
C ASP A 73 -7.18 18.75 -7.95
N ASN A 74 -5.99 18.73 -8.56
CA ASN A 74 -5.73 19.46 -9.80
C ASN A 74 -6.00 18.62 -11.05
N LEU A 75 -5.56 17.34 -11.03
CA LEU A 75 -5.60 16.45 -12.19
C LEU A 75 -6.70 15.40 -12.09
N GLY A 76 -7.31 15.26 -10.92
CA GLY A 76 -8.35 14.27 -10.62
C GLY A 76 -7.77 12.93 -10.14
N SER A 77 -8.60 12.22 -9.40
CA SER A 77 -8.21 10.97 -8.71
C SER A 77 -7.76 9.86 -9.67
N LYS A 78 -8.40 9.71 -10.85
CA LYS A 78 -7.99 8.72 -11.86
C LYS A 78 -6.56 8.95 -12.35
N ARG A 79 -6.21 10.20 -12.67
CA ARG A 79 -4.84 10.52 -13.14
C ARG A 79 -3.80 10.30 -12.05
N ALA A 80 -4.15 10.62 -10.80
CA ALA A 80 -3.27 10.31 -9.67
C ALA A 80 -2.99 8.80 -9.54
N VAL A 81 -4.01 7.95 -9.68
CA VAL A 81 -3.84 6.49 -9.69
C VAL A 81 -2.96 6.03 -10.84
N LEU A 82 -3.18 6.55 -12.06
CA LEU A 82 -2.36 6.19 -13.23
C LEU A 82 -0.88 6.57 -13.02
N ILE A 83 -0.60 7.79 -12.56
CA ILE A 83 0.77 8.25 -12.26
C ILE A 83 1.40 7.37 -11.17
N GLY A 84 0.63 7.03 -10.13
CA GLY A 84 1.09 6.14 -9.06
C GLY A 84 1.41 4.73 -9.56
N LEU A 85 0.56 4.14 -10.43
CA LEU A 85 0.83 2.82 -11.01
C LEU A 85 2.09 2.82 -11.90
N VAL A 86 2.31 3.88 -12.68
CA VAL A 86 3.56 4.04 -13.46
C VAL A 86 4.76 4.14 -12.50
N GLY A 87 4.62 4.88 -11.40
CA GLY A 87 5.65 4.94 -10.34
C GLY A 87 5.93 3.58 -9.70
N CYS A 88 4.91 2.75 -9.48
CA CYS A 88 5.09 1.36 -9.04
C CYS A 88 5.92 0.57 -10.06
N GLY A 89 5.62 0.68 -11.35
CA GLY A 89 6.40 0.03 -12.40
C GLY A 89 7.87 0.48 -12.41
N LEU A 90 8.11 1.78 -12.25
CA LEU A 90 9.46 2.33 -12.15
C LEU A 90 10.21 1.78 -10.92
N SER A 91 9.53 1.59 -9.79
CA SER A 91 10.16 0.94 -8.62
C SER A 91 10.57 -0.51 -8.92
N GLY A 92 9.79 -1.21 -9.76
CA GLY A 92 10.13 -2.55 -10.25
C GLY A 92 11.40 -2.57 -11.10
N VAL A 93 11.66 -1.52 -11.89
CA VAL A 93 12.91 -1.38 -12.65
C VAL A 93 14.10 -1.27 -11.70
N PHE A 94 14.00 -0.45 -10.64
CA PHE A 94 15.05 -0.37 -9.63
C PHE A 94 15.26 -1.68 -8.88
N MET A 95 14.20 -2.45 -8.64
CA MET A 95 14.28 -3.79 -8.08
C MET A 95 15.03 -4.75 -9.00
N LEU A 96 14.78 -4.70 -10.32
CA LEU A 96 15.54 -5.48 -11.31
C LEU A 96 17.00 -5.11 -11.33
N LEU A 97 17.32 -3.80 -11.32
CA LEU A 97 18.71 -3.33 -11.27
C LEU A 97 19.40 -3.82 -9.99
N ALA A 98 18.73 -3.75 -8.85
CA ALA A 98 19.27 -4.27 -7.59
C ALA A 98 19.58 -5.77 -7.66
N ALA A 99 18.68 -6.55 -8.25
CA ALA A 99 18.87 -8.00 -8.43
C ALA A 99 19.99 -8.31 -9.42
N TRP A 100 20.08 -7.56 -10.52
CA TRP A 100 21.10 -7.75 -11.57
C TRP A 100 22.50 -7.44 -11.05
N PHE A 101 22.64 -6.39 -10.27
CA PHE A 101 23.93 -5.96 -9.69
C PHE A 101 24.12 -6.45 -8.24
N SER A 102 23.60 -7.63 -7.90
CA SER A 102 23.74 -8.23 -6.56
C SER A 102 25.20 -8.50 -6.14
N SER A 103 26.12 -8.66 -7.14
CA SER A 103 27.57 -8.77 -6.90
C SER A 103 28.24 -7.46 -6.46
N LEU A 104 27.55 -6.32 -6.58
CA LEU A 104 27.98 -4.99 -6.14
C LEU A 104 27.07 -4.49 -5.00
N PRO A 105 27.32 -4.90 -3.74
CA PRO A 105 26.37 -4.68 -2.64
C PRO A 105 25.95 -3.21 -2.45
N ALA A 106 26.89 -2.28 -2.56
CA ALA A 106 26.62 -0.85 -2.39
C ALA A 106 25.71 -0.32 -3.51
N PHE A 107 25.93 -0.70 -4.76
CA PHE A 107 25.10 -0.29 -5.88
C PHE A 107 23.70 -0.89 -5.79
N SER A 108 23.61 -2.19 -5.46
CA SER A 108 22.33 -2.87 -5.24
C SER A 108 21.52 -2.18 -4.13
N LEU A 109 22.14 -1.85 -3.00
CA LEU A 109 21.50 -1.14 -1.90
C LEU A 109 20.97 0.24 -2.33
N VAL A 110 21.76 1.01 -3.07
CA VAL A 110 21.33 2.33 -3.60
C VAL A 110 20.11 2.16 -4.52
N CYS A 111 20.14 1.19 -5.42
CA CYS A 111 18.98 0.89 -6.27
C CYS A 111 17.73 0.54 -5.45
N LEU A 112 17.89 -0.30 -4.41
CA LEU A 112 16.78 -0.60 -3.51
C LEU A 112 16.22 0.65 -2.83
N LEU A 113 17.07 1.49 -2.26
CA LEU A 113 16.64 2.72 -1.57
C LEU A 113 15.90 3.68 -2.51
N ILE A 114 16.41 3.91 -3.72
CA ILE A 114 15.75 4.75 -4.73
C ILE A 114 14.42 4.11 -5.12
N GLY A 115 14.39 2.81 -5.40
CA GLY A 115 13.17 2.08 -5.72
C GLY A 115 12.12 2.19 -4.62
N ARG A 116 12.52 2.15 -3.35
CA ARG A 116 11.63 2.32 -2.19
C ARG A 116 11.10 3.74 -2.04
N LEU A 117 11.92 4.76 -2.29
CA LEU A 117 11.47 6.16 -2.32
C LEU A 117 10.41 6.38 -3.40
N VAL A 118 10.67 5.86 -4.61
CA VAL A 118 9.73 5.92 -5.73
C VAL A 118 8.43 5.18 -5.39
N LEU A 119 8.53 3.96 -4.84
CA LEU A 119 7.37 3.15 -4.45
C LEU A 119 6.51 3.84 -3.39
N GLY A 120 7.13 4.43 -2.35
CA GLY A 120 6.39 5.15 -1.31
C GLY A 120 5.63 6.35 -1.85
N SER A 121 6.24 7.12 -2.76
CA SER A 121 5.57 8.23 -3.44
C SER A 121 4.42 7.74 -4.33
N ALA A 122 4.62 6.64 -5.05
CA ALA A 122 3.63 5.99 -5.89
C ALA A 122 2.44 5.44 -5.07
N GLU A 123 2.72 4.79 -3.94
CA GLU A 123 1.72 4.30 -2.98
C GLU A 123 0.81 5.41 -2.49
N SER A 124 1.39 6.57 -2.15
CA SER A 124 0.63 7.74 -1.71
C SER A 124 -0.38 8.19 -2.77
N LEU A 125 0.00 8.18 -4.05
CA LEU A 125 -0.86 8.53 -5.18
C LEU A 125 -1.95 7.46 -5.43
N VAL A 126 -1.58 6.18 -5.46
CA VAL A 126 -2.53 5.08 -5.69
C VAL A 126 -3.55 4.99 -4.55
N GLY A 127 -3.09 4.94 -3.30
CA GLY A 127 -3.97 4.76 -2.15
C GLY A 127 -4.93 5.94 -1.95
N SER A 128 -4.42 7.18 -1.95
CA SER A 128 -5.27 8.37 -1.80
C SER A 128 -6.15 8.60 -3.04
N GLY A 129 -5.59 8.36 -4.24
CA GLY A 129 -6.30 8.48 -5.51
C GLY A 129 -7.46 7.48 -5.62
N ALA A 130 -7.26 6.21 -5.26
CA ALA A 130 -8.31 5.20 -5.31
C ALA A 130 -9.46 5.51 -4.35
N ILE A 131 -9.17 6.00 -3.14
CA ILE A 131 -10.19 6.45 -2.18
C ILE A 131 -10.97 7.62 -2.77
N GLY A 132 -10.30 8.66 -3.23
CA GLY A 132 -10.93 9.84 -3.84
C GLY A 132 -11.74 9.47 -5.10
N TRP A 133 -11.22 8.56 -5.93
CA TRP A 133 -11.93 8.06 -7.11
C TRP A 133 -13.19 7.29 -6.72
N GLY A 134 -13.09 6.37 -5.75
CA GLY A 134 -14.22 5.62 -5.24
C GLY A 134 -15.32 6.54 -4.70
N ILE A 135 -14.97 7.47 -3.80
CA ILE A 135 -15.94 8.43 -3.23
C ILE A 135 -16.59 9.29 -4.31
N GLY A 136 -15.81 9.79 -5.26
CA GLY A 136 -16.32 10.61 -6.36
C GLY A 136 -17.26 9.86 -7.31
N ARG A 137 -17.15 8.52 -7.38
CA ARG A 137 -18.02 7.68 -8.24
C ARG A 137 -19.31 7.23 -7.53
N VAL A 138 -19.24 6.93 -6.23
CA VAL A 138 -20.39 6.38 -5.49
C VAL A 138 -21.06 7.39 -4.56
N GLY A 139 -20.50 8.58 -4.45
CA GLY A 139 -21.00 9.67 -3.60
C GLY A 139 -20.52 9.62 -2.15
N ALA A 140 -20.52 10.79 -1.51
CA ALA A 140 -19.99 10.98 -0.14
C ALA A 140 -20.71 10.15 0.92
N ALA A 141 -21.99 9.82 0.73
CA ALA A 141 -22.74 8.94 1.64
C ALA A 141 -22.12 7.54 1.78
N ASN A 142 -21.35 7.08 0.80
CA ASN A 142 -20.69 5.77 0.78
C ASN A 142 -19.21 5.83 1.21
N THR A 143 -18.72 6.95 1.75
CA THR A 143 -17.31 7.13 2.13
C THR A 143 -16.80 6.03 3.06
N ALA A 144 -17.54 5.68 4.12
CA ALA A 144 -17.16 4.63 5.06
C ALA A 144 -16.98 3.27 4.35
N LYS A 145 -17.85 2.96 3.39
CA LYS A 145 -17.79 1.75 2.57
C LYS A 145 -16.54 1.73 1.70
N VAL A 146 -16.22 2.85 1.01
CA VAL A 146 -15.01 2.97 0.19
C VAL A 146 -13.76 2.77 1.03
N ILE A 147 -13.65 3.43 2.20
CA ILE A 147 -12.50 3.31 3.10
C ILE A 147 -12.36 1.87 3.63
N SER A 148 -13.47 1.22 3.99
CA SER A 148 -13.44 -0.17 4.46
C SER A 148 -12.92 -1.13 3.39
N TRP A 149 -13.47 -1.07 2.18
CA TRP A 149 -13.03 -1.90 1.06
C TRP A 149 -11.59 -1.60 0.62
N ASN A 150 -11.19 -0.32 0.68
CA ASN A 150 -9.79 0.05 0.42
C ASN A 150 -8.83 -0.57 1.43
N GLY A 151 -9.22 -0.62 2.72
CA GLY A 151 -8.43 -1.30 3.73
C GLY A 151 -8.38 -2.82 3.54
N ILE A 152 -9.49 -3.46 3.14
CA ILE A 152 -9.52 -4.89 2.79
C ILE A 152 -8.57 -5.15 1.61
N ALA A 153 -8.59 -4.31 0.58
CA ALA A 153 -7.70 -4.42 -0.57
C ALA A 153 -6.22 -4.27 -0.17
N SER A 154 -5.88 -3.29 0.68
CA SER A 154 -4.50 -3.06 1.14
C SER A 154 -3.94 -4.26 1.92
N TYR A 155 -4.65 -4.68 2.98
CA TYR A 155 -4.18 -5.79 3.82
C TYR A 155 -4.27 -7.14 3.11
N GLY A 156 -5.26 -7.33 2.23
CA GLY A 156 -5.36 -8.51 1.38
C GLY A 156 -4.17 -8.63 0.42
N ALA A 157 -3.75 -7.51 -0.16
CA ALA A 157 -2.58 -7.49 -1.03
C ALA A 157 -1.28 -7.83 -0.27
N LEU A 158 -1.12 -7.33 0.97
CA LEU A 158 0.03 -7.67 1.80
C LEU A 158 0.02 -9.15 2.21
N ALA A 159 -1.15 -9.68 2.61
CA ALA A 159 -1.32 -11.07 3.02
C ALA A 159 -1.01 -12.06 1.88
N VAL A 160 -1.40 -11.74 0.65
CA VAL A 160 -1.14 -12.56 -0.55
C VAL A 160 0.25 -12.29 -1.12
N GLY A 161 0.71 -11.03 -1.08
CA GLY A 161 1.97 -10.61 -1.68
C GLY A 161 3.19 -11.27 -1.03
N ALA A 162 3.20 -11.40 0.29
CA ALA A 162 4.33 -11.99 1.01
C ALA A 162 4.61 -13.45 0.58
N PRO A 163 3.65 -14.39 0.60
CA PRO A 163 3.88 -15.75 0.11
C PRO A 163 4.18 -15.78 -1.39
N LEU A 164 3.52 -14.94 -2.18
CA LEU A 164 3.78 -14.85 -3.61
C LEU A 164 5.23 -14.43 -3.89
N GLY A 165 5.76 -13.46 -3.14
CA GLY A 165 7.15 -13.02 -3.27
C GLY A 165 8.15 -14.14 -2.96
N VAL A 166 7.92 -14.89 -1.90
CA VAL A 166 8.78 -16.04 -1.55
C VAL A 166 8.71 -17.13 -2.61
N LEU A 167 7.52 -17.47 -3.11
CA LEU A 167 7.35 -18.45 -4.20
C LEU A 167 8.04 -17.99 -5.49
N LEU A 168 7.91 -16.74 -5.87
CA LEU A 168 8.58 -16.19 -7.04
C LEU A 168 10.09 -16.29 -6.93
N VAL A 169 10.65 -15.91 -5.79
CA VAL A 169 12.11 -15.93 -5.60
C VAL A 169 12.65 -17.33 -5.48
N SER A 170 11.93 -18.25 -4.83
CA SER A 170 12.36 -19.65 -4.70
C SER A 170 12.41 -20.40 -6.04
N HIS A 171 11.53 -20.07 -6.99
CA HIS A 171 11.48 -20.76 -8.27
C HIS A 171 12.25 -20.03 -9.38
N PHE A 172 12.25 -18.72 -9.39
CA PHE A 172 12.76 -17.90 -10.48
C PHE A 172 13.93 -16.97 -10.08
N GLY A 173 14.24 -16.88 -8.79
CA GLY A 173 15.27 -15.97 -8.29
C GLY A 173 14.79 -14.54 -8.06
N LEU A 174 15.69 -13.70 -7.53
CA LEU A 174 15.36 -12.36 -7.02
C LEU A 174 14.79 -11.40 -8.09
N TRP A 175 15.26 -11.51 -9.34
CA TRP A 175 14.79 -10.67 -10.45
C TRP A 175 13.29 -10.79 -10.73
N SER A 176 12.69 -11.93 -10.40
CA SER A 176 11.27 -12.20 -10.62
C SER A 176 10.35 -11.22 -9.87
N MET A 177 10.80 -10.70 -8.73
CA MET A 177 10.05 -9.66 -7.99
C MET A 177 9.94 -8.38 -8.83
N GLY A 178 11.04 -7.91 -9.42
CA GLY A 178 11.04 -6.70 -10.24
C GLY A 178 10.14 -6.84 -11.48
N VAL A 179 10.23 -7.98 -12.16
CA VAL A 179 9.36 -8.30 -13.32
C VAL A 179 7.89 -8.33 -12.90
N SER A 180 7.56 -9.00 -11.80
CA SER A 180 6.19 -9.09 -11.31
C SER A 180 5.61 -7.72 -10.97
N ILE A 181 6.39 -6.84 -10.33
CA ILE A 181 6.01 -5.46 -10.03
C ILE A 181 5.70 -4.67 -11.32
N ILE A 182 6.57 -4.79 -12.33
CA ILE A 182 6.37 -4.12 -13.62
C ILE A 182 5.10 -4.65 -14.32
N LEU A 183 4.92 -5.97 -14.37
CA LEU A 183 3.74 -6.57 -14.98
C LEU A 183 2.44 -6.14 -14.29
N LEU A 184 2.42 -6.16 -12.95
CA LEU A 184 1.27 -5.69 -12.17
C LEU A 184 0.97 -4.22 -12.43
N ALA A 185 2.00 -3.37 -12.53
CA ALA A 185 1.85 -1.96 -12.84
C ALA A 185 1.26 -1.75 -14.24
N VAL A 186 1.77 -2.47 -15.26
CA VAL A 186 1.27 -2.41 -16.63
C VAL A 186 -0.20 -2.85 -16.68
N VAL A 187 -0.53 -4.00 -16.08
CA VAL A 187 -1.92 -4.47 -15.99
C VAL A 187 -2.81 -3.44 -15.28
N GLY A 188 -2.34 -2.87 -14.17
CA GLY A 188 -3.06 -1.83 -13.45
C GLY A 188 -3.34 -0.59 -14.31
N VAL A 189 -2.33 -0.11 -15.05
CA VAL A 189 -2.48 1.03 -15.97
C VAL A 189 -3.48 0.71 -17.08
N LEU A 190 -3.38 -0.44 -17.73
CA LEU A 190 -4.30 -0.86 -18.80
C LEU A 190 -5.75 -0.96 -18.30
N LEU A 191 -5.95 -1.53 -17.11
CA LEU A 191 -7.29 -1.63 -16.50
C LEU A 191 -7.83 -0.24 -16.09
N ALA A 192 -6.98 0.66 -15.59
CA ALA A 192 -7.39 2.00 -15.19
C ALA A 192 -7.69 2.91 -16.37
N TRP A 193 -7.02 2.70 -17.53
CA TRP A 193 -7.11 3.58 -18.68
C TRP A 193 -8.54 3.72 -19.19
N ASN A 194 -9.25 2.62 -19.32
CA ASN A 194 -10.60 2.56 -19.87
C ASN A 194 -11.71 2.85 -18.85
N LYS A 195 -11.39 3.03 -17.55
CA LYS A 195 -12.41 3.35 -16.55
C LYS A 195 -12.78 4.83 -16.57
N GLU A 196 -14.03 5.13 -16.30
CA GLU A 196 -14.52 6.49 -16.19
C GLU A 196 -13.88 7.22 -14.99
N ALA A 197 -13.49 8.47 -15.21
CA ALA A 197 -12.98 9.33 -14.14
C ALA A 197 -14.10 9.74 -13.18
N ALA A 198 -13.73 10.07 -11.95
CA ALA A 198 -14.64 10.79 -11.04
C ALA A 198 -14.63 12.30 -11.40
N PRO A 199 -15.74 13.01 -11.19
CA PRO A 199 -15.75 14.46 -11.31
C PRO A 199 -14.71 15.10 -10.39
N ILE A 200 -14.05 16.14 -10.88
CA ILE A 200 -13.18 16.97 -10.05
C ILE A 200 -14.08 17.94 -9.30
N VAL A 201 -14.17 17.80 -7.98
CA VAL A 201 -14.96 18.71 -7.16
C VAL A 201 -14.09 19.93 -6.86
N ALA A 202 -14.46 21.08 -7.45
CA ALA A 202 -13.87 22.35 -7.09
C ALA A 202 -14.32 22.75 -5.68
N GLY A 203 -13.44 22.66 -4.70
CA GLY A 203 -13.68 23.07 -3.32
C GLY A 203 -12.72 24.16 -2.85
N VAL A 204 -13.10 24.88 -1.79
CA VAL A 204 -12.20 25.81 -1.11
C VAL A 204 -11.10 24.99 -0.43
N ARG A 205 -9.84 25.18 -0.90
CA ARG A 205 -8.69 24.48 -0.31
C ARG A 205 -8.33 25.12 1.02
N LEU A 206 -8.40 24.34 2.08
CA LEU A 206 -7.86 24.77 3.37
C LEU A 206 -6.32 24.71 3.33
N PRO A 207 -5.61 25.66 3.96
CA PRO A 207 -4.17 25.58 4.13
C PRO A 207 -3.78 24.27 4.82
N PHE A 208 -2.73 23.61 4.30
CA PHE A 208 -2.28 22.31 4.80
C PHE A 208 -2.06 22.28 6.31
N MET A 209 -1.44 23.34 6.87
CA MET A 209 -1.18 23.44 8.32
C MET A 209 -2.46 23.46 9.18
N ASN A 210 -3.54 24.08 8.67
CA ASN A 210 -4.82 24.11 9.37
C ASN A 210 -5.47 22.72 9.41
N VAL A 211 -5.36 21.97 8.31
CA VAL A 211 -5.84 20.58 8.25
C VAL A 211 -5.00 19.69 9.14
N LEU A 212 -3.67 19.82 9.05
CA LEU A 212 -2.72 19.05 9.85
C LEU A 212 -2.98 19.22 11.34
N GLY A 213 -3.13 20.47 11.82
CA GLY A 213 -3.40 20.74 13.24
C GLY A 213 -4.67 20.07 13.77
N ARG A 214 -5.71 19.95 12.94
CA ARG A 214 -6.97 19.27 13.30
C ARG A 214 -6.86 17.75 13.32
N VAL A 215 -6.05 17.17 12.42
CA VAL A 215 -5.94 15.72 12.23
C VAL A 215 -4.81 15.11 13.06
N LEU A 216 -3.81 15.92 13.45
CA LEU A 216 -2.60 15.47 14.11
C LEU A 216 -2.83 14.61 15.37
N PRO A 217 -3.73 14.97 16.30
CA PRO A 217 -3.96 14.15 17.51
C PRO A 217 -4.47 12.73 17.14
N HIS A 218 -5.42 12.66 16.21
CA HIS A 218 -5.99 11.38 15.74
C HIS A 218 -4.96 10.60 14.93
N GLY A 219 -4.16 11.30 14.12
CA GLY A 219 -3.07 10.70 13.34
C GLY A 219 -1.97 10.12 14.24
N CYS A 220 -1.60 10.81 15.30
CA CYS A 220 -0.62 10.32 16.28
C CYS A 220 -1.14 9.06 17.01
N ALA A 221 -2.40 9.06 17.45
CA ALA A 221 -3.00 7.88 18.07
C ALA A 221 -2.98 6.66 17.12
N LEU A 222 -3.37 6.86 15.86
CA LEU A 222 -3.31 5.81 14.86
C LEU A 222 -1.88 5.34 14.58
N ALA A 223 -0.92 6.27 14.51
CA ALA A 223 0.49 5.95 14.30
C ALA A 223 1.04 5.09 15.45
N LEU A 224 0.76 5.46 16.70
CA LEU A 224 1.16 4.68 17.88
C LEU A 224 0.54 3.26 17.84
N GLY A 225 -0.75 3.13 17.52
CA GLY A 225 -1.40 1.83 17.35
C GLY A 225 -0.84 1.00 16.19
N SER A 226 -0.19 1.64 15.21
CA SER A 226 0.39 0.97 14.03
C SER A 226 1.86 0.53 14.22
N ILE A 227 2.51 0.87 15.33
CA ILE A 227 3.91 0.50 15.59
C ILE A 227 4.09 -1.02 15.54
N GLY A 228 3.20 -1.77 16.21
CA GLY A 228 3.22 -3.22 16.20
C GLY A 228 3.13 -3.82 14.78
N PHE A 229 2.27 -3.26 13.93
CA PHE A 229 2.20 -3.64 12.52
C PHE A 229 3.54 -3.42 11.81
N GLY A 230 4.12 -2.24 11.92
CA GLY A 230 5.38 -1.90 11.26
C GLY A 230 6.53 -2.82 11.69
N THR A 231 6.62 -3.11 13.00
CA THR A 231 7.63 -4.01 13.58
C THR A 231 7.46 -5.44 13.05
N ILE A 232 6.25 -5.99 13.10
CA ILE A 232 5.96 -7.35 12.61
C ILE A 232 6.25 -7.42 11.11
N ALA A 233 5.72 -6.49 10.31
CA ALA A 233 5.88 -6.49 8.87
C ALA A 233 7.34 -6.41 8.43
N THR A 234 8.20 -5.72 9.19
CA THR A 234 9.60 -5.52 8.85
C THR A 234 10.49 -6.66 9.33
N PHE A 235 10.30 -7.14 10.55
CA PHE A 235 11.30 -7.99 11.22
C PHE A 235 10.87 -9.43 11.44
N ILE A 236 9.60 -9.80 11.23
CA ILE A 236 9.12 -11.15 11.53
C ILE A 236 9.90 -12.23 10.78
N THR A 237 10.22 -11.99 9.50
CA THR A 237 10.96 -12.95 8.69
C THR A 237 12.39 -13.13 9.16
N LEU A 238 13.07 -12.03 9.54
CA LEU A 238 14.41 -12.08 10.13
C LEU A 238 14.40 -12.79 11.49
N TYR A 239 13.39 -12.51 12.32
CA TYR A 239 13.25 -13.16 13.62
C TYR A 239 13.09 -14.68 13.49
N TYR A 240 12.23 -15.16 12.57
CA TYR A 240 12.08 -16.57 12.27
C TYR A 240 13.39 -17.20 11.82
N THR A 241 14.15 -16.52 10.96
CA THR A 241 15.46 -16.99 10.51
C THR A 241 16.46 -17.11 11.67
N THR A 242 16.50 -16.14 12.60
CA THR A 242 17.40 -16.19 13.76
C THR A 242 17.03 -17.27 14.75
N GLN A 243 15.76 -17.62 14.85
CA GLN A 243 15.26 -18.71 15.71
C GLN A 243 15.27 -20.07 15.01
N HIS A 244 15.73 -20.15 13.75
CA HIS A 244 15.68 -21.37 12.92
C HIS A 244 14.27 -21.95 12.78
N TRP A 245 13.25 -21.07 12.75
CA TRP A 245 11.85 -21.48 12.55
C TRP A 245 11.48 -21.41 11.07
N ASP A 246 10.71 -22.41 10.63
CA ASP A 246 10.19 -22.46 9.27
C ASP A 246 8.91 -21.63 9.10
N ASN A 247 8.57 -21.37 7.84
CA ASN A 247 7.27 -20.81 7.46
C ASN A 247 6.96 -19.37 7.94
N ALA A 248 7.96 -18.52 8.12
CA ALA A 248 7.82 -17.08 8.47
C ALA A 248 6.77 -16.34 7.62
N VAL A 249 6.58 -16.76 6.38
CA VAL A 249 5.65 -16.16 5.41
C VAL A 249 4.21 -16.24 5.88
N TRP A 250 3.82 -17.34 6.51
CA TRP A 250 2.46 -17.52 7.04
C TRP A 250 2.14 -16.55 8.17
N ALA A 251 3.14 -16.11 8.92
CA ALA A 251 2.93 -15.10 9.97
C ALA A 251 2.41 -13.77 9.39
N LEU A 252 2.98 -13.30 8.27
CA LEU A 252 2.51 -12.09 7.57
C LEU A 252 1.13 -12.30 6.95
N SER A 253 0.88 -13.47 6.36
CA SER A 253 -0.42 -13.79 5.76
C SER A 253 -1.53 -13.86 6.81
N LEU A 254 -1.29 -14.53 7.93
CA LEU A 254 -2.24 -14.61 9.05
C LEU A 254 -2.49 -13.24 9.68
N PHE A 255 -1.44 -12.44 9.81
CA PHE A 255 -1.57 -11.07 10.31
C PHE A 255 -2.47 -10.22 9.39
N GLY A 256 -2.22 -10.24 8.07
CA GLY A 256 -3.07 -9.57 7.09
C GLY A 256 -4.50 -10.10 7.07
N ALA A 257 -4.69 -11.42 7.15
CA ALA A 257 -6.00 -12.05 7.22
C ALA A 257 -6.79 -11.64 8.47
N SER A 258 -6.11 -11.49 9.62
CA SER A 258 -6.72 -11.02 10.87
C SER A 258 -7.24 -9.57 10.73
N PHE A 259 -6.49 -8.69 10.04
CA PHE A 259 -6.97 -7.33 9.75
C PHE A 259 -8.20 -7.32 8.85
N ILE A 260 -8.25 -8.19 7.83
CA ILE A 260 -9.42 -8.36 6.96
C ILE A 260 -10.60 -8.87 7.78
N GLY A 261 -10.39 -9.93 8.56
CA GLY A 261 -11.39 -10.54 9.43
C GLY A 261 -12.00 -9.51 10.40
N ALA A 262 -11.17 -8.72 11.07
CA ALA A 262 -11.63 -7.66 11.96
C ALA A 262 -12.49 -6.61 11.21
N ARG A 263 -12.10 -6.21 10.00
CA ARG A 263 -12.90 -5.25 9.20
C ARG A 263 -14.23 -5.82 8.71
N LEU A 264 -14.27 -7.09 8.37
CA LEU A 264 -15.51 -7.76 7.96
C LEU A 264 -16.46 -7.96 9.14
N LEU A 265 -15.95 -8.35 10.30
CA LEU A 265 -16.75 -8.63 11.51
C LEU A 265 -17.22 -7.33 12.17
N PHE A 266 -16.35 -6.33 12.28
CA PHE A 266 -16.58 -5.10 13.03
C PHE A 266 -16.84 -3.86 12.16
N GLY A 267 -16.88 -4.00 10.82
CA GLY A 267 -17.05 -2.88 9.89
C GLY A 267 -18.29 -2.03 10.13
N ASN A 268 -19.37 -2.64 10.62
CA ASN A 268 -20.62 -1.92 10.97
C ASN A 268 -20.64 -1.35 12.39
N LEU A 269 -19.65 -1.68 13.21
CA LEU A 269 -19.62 -1.25 14.62
C LEU A 269 -19.46 0.27 14.73
N ILE A 270 -18.67 0.86 13.83
CA ILE A 270 -18.48 2.32 13.74
C ILE A 270 -19.82 3.06 13.58
N ASN A 271 -20.71 2.51 12.76
CA ASN A 271 -22.05 3.11 12.53
C ASN A 271 -22.99 2.94 13.73
N ARG A 272 -22.76 1.92 14.57
CA ARG A 272 -23.63 1.61 15.73
C ARG A 272 -23.23 2.35 17.01
N ILE A 273 -21.93 2.38 17.32
CA ILE A 273 -21.44 2.93 18.61
C ILE A 273 -20.55 4.17 18.46
N GLY A 274 -20.28 4.59 17.21
CA GLY A 274 -19.46 5.76 16.89
C GLY A 274 -17.97 5.46 16.82
N GLY A 275 -17.25 6.22 15.98
CA GLY A 275 -15.81 6.00 15.73
C GLY A 275 -14.93 6.18 16.96
N PHE A 276 -15.24 7.10 17.86
CA PHE A 276 -14.45 7.35 19.08
C PHE A 276 -14.46 6.13 20.02
N ARG A 277 -15.62 5.51 20.25
CA ARG A 277 -15.74 4.32 21.11
C ARG A 277 -15.04 3.11 20.49
N VAL A 278 -15.14 2.94 19.17
CA VAL A 278 -14.43 1.87 18.46
C VAL A 278 -12.91 2.06 18.48
N ALA A 279 -12.42 3.29 18.54
CA ALA A 279 -10.98 3.57 18.61
C ALA A 279 -10.37 3.31 19.99
N ILE A 280 -11.19 3.29 21.06
CA ILE A 280 -10.73 3.02 22.44
C ILE A 280 -10.83 1.53 22.78
N ALA A 281 -11.75 0.79 22.17
CA ALA A 281 -11.96 -0.65 22.41
C ALA A 281 -10.93 -1.52 21.71
#